data_a9e2d19156303ca7f066129cfa76d665
#
_entry.id   a9e2d19156303ca7f066129cfa76d665
#
_cell.length_a   1.000
_cell.length_b   1.000
_cell.length_c   1.000
_cell.angle_alpha   90.00
_cell.angle_beta   90.00
_cell.angle_gamma   90.00
#
_symmetry.space_group_name_H-M   'P 1'
#
loop_
_entity.id
_entity.type
_entity.pdbx_description
1 polymer ?
#
loop_
_entity_poly.entity_id
_entity_poly.type
_entity_poly.pdbx_seq_one_letter_code
_entity_poly.pdbx_strand_id
1 'polypeptide(L)'
;MTNTKNDISLPWHLKSYLDSRGRPIATVWFDEVGSKDKARVLRILDYLVWQPRSEWKRPHFDKLHGAVSQMGEIRVGLIAGVQTRLIGFFEAERMVFTIVAVVTKKEPNYLPRDWDQISVRRMNEVKANGRCADEWYP
;
A
#
# COMPACT_ATOMS: atom_id res chain seq x y z
N MET A 1 32.34 -9.34 7.19
CA MET A 1 31.55 -8.92 8.34
C MET A 1 30.27 -8.22 7.90
N THR A 2 29.21 -8.55 8.50
CA THR A 2 27.95 -7.98 8.13
C THR A 2 27.73 -6.65 8.82
N ASN A 3 27.30 -5.67 8.10
CA ASN A 3 26.88 -4.42 8.68
C ASN A 3 25.43 -4.56 9.11
N THR A 4 25.16 -4.38 10.40
CA THR A 4 23.84 -4.54 10.96
C THR A 4 22.80 -3.63 10.31
N LYS A 5 23.20 -2.46 9.81
CA LYS A 5 22.29 -1.59 9.07
C LYS A 5 21.82 -2.22 7.78
N ASN A 6 22.65 -3.09 7.19
CA ASN A 6 22.32 -3.79 5.96
C ASN A 6 21.62 -5.10 6.23
N ASP A 7 21.52 -5.46 7.50
CA ASP A 7 20.85 -6.68 7.92
C ASP A 7 19.37 -6.47 8.18
N ILE A 8 18.84 -5.30 7.82
CA ILE A 8 17.41 -5.10 7.81
C ILE A 8 16.87 -6.05 6.78
N SER A 9 16.28 -7.10 7.28
CA SER A 9 15.93 -8.24 6.44
C SER A 9 14.67 -8.00 5.66
N LEU A 10 14.75 -8.28 4.38
CA LEU A 10 13.54 -8.47 3.58
C LEU A 10 12.87 -9.76 4.06
N PRO A 11 11.55 -9.91 3.89
CA PRO A 11 10.71 -8.99 3.13
C PRO A 11 10.21 -7.82 3.95
N TRP A 12 9.71 -6.82 3.25
CA TRP A 12 8.88 -5.79 3.86
C TRP A 12 7.60 -6.42 4.40
N HIS A 13 7.09 -5.87 5.48
CA HIS A 13 5.78 -6.26 6.02
C HIS A 13 4.74 -5.29 5.49
N LEU A 14 3.62 -5.83 5.06
CA LEU A 14 2.49 -5.01 4.63
C LEU A 14 1.49 -4.91 5.77
N LYS A 15 1.05 -3.69 6.03
CA LYS A 15 -0.05 -3.42 6.96
C LYS A 15 -1.15 -2.68 6.23
N SER A 16 -2.31 -2.67 6.80
CA SER A 16 -3.45 -1.95 6.27
C SER A 16 -4.19 -1.24 7.38
N TYR A 17 -4.60 -0.02 7.08
CA TYR A 17 -5.47 0.77 7.94
C TYR A 17 -6.75 -0.03 8.25
N LEU A 18 -7.22 0.07 9.49
CA LEU A 18 -8.41 -0.64 9.94
C LEU A 18 -9.66 0.22 9.76
N ASP A 19 -10.72 -0.40 9.24
CA ASP A 19 -12.02 0.27 9.14
C ASP A 19 -12.70 0.37 10.52
N SER A 20 -13.90 0.94 10.56
CA SER A 20 -14.65 1.11 11.81
C SER A 20 -15.02 -0.21 12.49
N ARG A 21 -14.94 -1.33 11.77
CA ARG A 21 -15.18 -2.66 12.31
C ARG A 21 -13.89 -3.37 12.71
N GLY A 22 -12.76 -2.68 12.63
CA GLY A 22 -11.45 -3.25 12.94
C GLY A 22 -10.92 -4.19 11.88
N ARG A 23 -11.38 -4.09 10.63
CA ARG A 23 -10.91 -4.93 9.54
C ARG A 23 -9.91 -4.14 8.69
N PRO A 24 -8.81 -4.78 8.24
CA PRO A 24 -7.92 -4.12 7.30
C PRO A 24 -8.67 -3.76 6.01
N ILE A 25 -8.62 -2.50 5.59
CA ILE A 25 -9.34 -2.07 4.39
C ILE A 25 -8.85 -2.81 3.14
N ALA A 26 -7.58 -3.18 3.11
CA ALA A 26 -7.04 -3.94 2.00
C ALA A 26 -7.63 -5.34 1.94
N THR A 27 -7.91 -5.97 3.09
CA THR A 27 -8.59 -7.27 3.14
C THR A 27 -10.00 -7.16 2.58
N VAL A 28 -10.74 -6.15 3.02
CA VAL A 28 -12.12 -5.93 2.54
C VAL A 28 -12.14 -5.78 1.02
N TRP A 29 -11.23 -4.98 0.49
CA TRP A 29 -11.09 -4.83 -0.95
C TRP A 29 -10.69 -6.14 -1.64
N PHE A 30 -9.65 -6.79 -1.12
CA PHE A 30 -9.07 -7.98 -1.77
C PHE A 30 -10.06 -9.14 -1.84
N ASP A 31 -10.90 -9.29 -0.82
CA ASP A 31 -11.89 -10.38 -0.79
C ASP A 31 -12.88 -10.28 -1.95
N GLU A 32 -13.08 -9.09 -2.48
CA GLU A 32 -13.99 -8.83 -3.60
C GLU A 32 -13.32 -8.95 -4.97
N VAL A 33 -12.00 -9.11 -4.99
CA VAL A 33 -11.25 -9.19 -6.25
C VAL A 33 -11.43 -10.58 -6.86
N GLY A 34 -11.64 -10.65 -8.16
CA GLY A 34 -11.78 -11.92 -8.88
C GLY A 34 -10.48 -12.74 -8.90
N SER A 35 -10.59 -14.04 -9.08
CA SER A 35 -9.45 -14.96 -8.95
C SER A 35 -8.26 -14.63 -9.86
N LYS A 36 -8.51 -14.23 -11.09
CA LYS A 36 -7.43 -13.85 -12.03
C LYS A 36 -6.70 -12.62 -11.55
N ASP A 37 -7.46 -11.63 -11.12
CA ASP A 37 -6.87 -10.38 -10.63
C ASP A 37 -6.18 -10.61 -9.29
N LYS A 38 -6.73 -11.46 -8.42
CA LYS A 38 -6.07 -11.84 -7.17
C LYS A 38 -4.67 -12.40 -7.43
N ALA A 39 -4.55 -13.30 -8.39
CA ALA A 39 -3.26 -13.91 -8.72
C ALA A 39 -2.23 -12.86 -9.15
N ARG A 40 -2.65 -11.88 -9.95
CA ARG A 40 -1.77 -10.80 -10.37
C ARG A 40 -1.38 -9.90 -9.21
N VAL A 41 -2.34 -9.55 -8.36
CA VAL A 41 -2.06 -8.73 -7.17
C VAL A 41 -1.03 -9.42 -6.29
N LEU A 42 -1.24 -10.71 -6.02
CA LEU A 42 -0.30 -11.48 -5.19
C LEU A 42 1.11 -11.51 -5.78
N ARG A 43 1.23 -11.67 -7.10
CA ARG A 43 2.54 -11.66 -7.76
C ARG A 43 3.25 -10.32 -7.60
N ILE A 44 2.51 -9.23 -7.73
CA ILE A 44 3.08 -7.89 -7.61
C ILE A 44 3.53 -7.63 -6.16
N LEU A 45 2.68 -7.96 -5.19
CA LEU A 45 3.02 -7.78 -3.78
C LEU A 45 4.21 -8.65 -3.39
N ASP A 46 4.20 -9.92 -3.82
CA ASP A 46 5.27 -10.86 -3.52
C ASP A 46 6.60 -10.40 -4.11
N TYR A 47 6.58 -9.85 -5.29
CA TYR A 47 7.77 -9.24 -5.89
C TYR A 47 8.25 -8.04 -5.07
N LEU A 48 7.36 -7.09 -4.76
CA LEU A 48 7.73 -5.84 -4.09
C LEU A 48 8.29 -6.06 -2.69
N VAL A 49 7.68 -6.94 -1.90
CA VAL A 49 8.11 -7.11 -0.50
C VAL A 49 9.54 -7.65 -0.39
N TRP A 50 10.05 -8.29 -1.45
CA TRP A 50 11.42 -8.79 -1.48
C TRP A 50 12.40 -7.81 -2.10
N GLN A 51 11.95 -6.61 -2.48
CA GLN A 51 12.82 -5.60 -3.09
C GLN A 51 13.27 -4.58 -2.06
N PRO A 52 14.52 -4.11 -2.14
CA PRO A 52 14.94 -2.98 -1.32
C PRO A 52 14.15 -1.74 -1.71
N ARG A 53 14.09 -0.76 -0.82
CA ARG A 53 13.30 0.45 -1.03
C ARG A 53 13.58 1.11 -2.38
N SER A 54 14.84 1.11 -2.81
CA SER A 54 15.24 1.74 -4.07
C SER A 54 14.64 1.08 -5.31
N GLU A 55 14.21 -0.18 -5.18
CA GLU A 55 13.58 -0.92 -6.27
C GLU A 55 12.05 -0.85 -6.24
N TRP A 56 11.48 -0.15 -5.29
CA TRP A 56 10.04 0.17 -5.30
C TRP A 56 9.84 1.35 -6.24
N LYS A 57 9.58 1.03 -7.49
CA LYS A 57 9.47 2.00 -8.59
C LYS A 57 8.59 1.42 -9.69
N ARG A 58 8.35 2.20 -10.73
CA ARG A 58 7.57 1.73 -11.87
C ARG A 58 8.14 0.44 -12.44
N PRO A 59 7.31 -0.44 -12.96
CA PRO A 59 5.87 -0.26 -13.21
C PRO A 59 4.95 -0.56 -12.01
N HIS A 60 5.48 -1.13 -10.92
CA HIS A 60 4.64 -1.66 -9.83
C HIS A 60 4.46 -0.69 -8.67
N PHE A 61 5.22 0.38 -8.64
CA PHE A 61 5.14 1.37 -7.58
C PHE A 61 5.51 2.74 -8.12
N ASP A 62 4.91 3.78 -7.56
CA ASP A 62 5.30 5.15 -7.88
C ASP A 62 5.16 6.02 -6.64
N LYS A 63 6.08 6.96 -6.50
CA LYS A 63 6.03 7.93 -5.42
C LYS A 63 4.99 8.99 -5.77
N LEU A 64 4.22 9.40 -4.77
CA LEU A 64 3.25 10.48 -4.95
C LEU A 64 3.88 11.84 -4.67
N HIS A 65 3.18 12.89 -5.09
CA HIS A 65 3.68 14.26 -5.03
C HIS A 65 2.67 15.18 -4.37
N GLY A 66 3.09 16.42 -4.07
CA GLY A 66 2.21 17.42 -3.47
C GLY A 66 1.87 17.10 -2.03
N ALA A 67 0.60 17.28 -1.68
CA ALA A 67 0.12 17.06 -0.31
C ALA A 67 0.29 15.62 0.18
N VAL A 68 0.45 14.67 -0.74
CA VAL A 68 0.62 13.25 -0.44
C VAL A 68 2.06 12.79 -0.67
N SER A 69 3.02 13.71 -0.68
CA SER A 69 4.42 13.41 -1.04
C SER A 69 5.13 12.44 -0.10
N GLN A 70 4.60 12.21 1.10
CA GLN A 70 5.13 11.21 2.03
C GLN A 70 4.65 9.80 1.70
N MET A 71 3.80 9.66 0.71
CA MET A 71 3.17 8.40 0.34
C MET A 71 3.55 7.95 -1.05
N GLY A 72 3.23 6.71 -1.34
CA GLY A 72 3.38 6.13 -2.66
C GLY A 72 2.21 5.22 -2.97
N GLU A 73 2.19 4.74 -4.21
CA GLU A 73 1.11 3.89 -4.69
C GLU A 73 1.67 2.58 -5.23
N ILE A 74 1.12 1.46 -4.76
CA ILE A 74 1.35 0.17 -5.40
C ILE A 74 0.37 0.07 -6.57
N ARG A 75 0.90 -0.21 -7.75
CA ARG A 75 0.13 -0.25 -8.99
C ARG A 75 -0.21 -1.70 -9.32
N VAL A 76 -1.41 -2.08 -8.96
CA VAL A 76 -1.86 -3.47 -9.13
C VAL A 76 -2.52 -3.73 -10.47
N GLY A 77 -2.59 -2.72 -11.33
CA GLY A 77 -3.14 -2.85 -12.67
C GLY A 77 -4.66 -2.80 -12.71
N LEU A 78 -5.23 -3.47 -13.70
CA LEU A 78 -6.67 -3.47 -13.88
C LEU A 78 -7.33 -4.50 -12.96
N ILE A 79 -8.26 -4.03 -12.15
CA ILE A 79 -9.10 -4.88 -11.32
C ILE A 79 -10.53 -4.73 -11.85
N ALA A 80 -11.10 -5.81 -12.35
CA ALA A 80 -12.39 -5.77 -13.03
C ALA A 80 -12.42 -4.68 -14.13
N GLY A 81 -11.30 -4.52 -14.85
CA GLY A 81 -11.18 -3.55 -15.93
C GLY A 81 -10.88 -2.12 -15.50
N VAL A 82 -10.66 -1.86 -14.21
CA VAL A 82 -10.42 -0.51 -13.70
C VAL A 82 -9.02 -0.42 -13.09
N GLN A 83 -8.27 0.61 -13.49
CA GLN A 83 -6.95 0.86 -12.91
C GLN A 83 -7.07 1.10 -11.41
N THR A 84 -6.32 0.32 -10.63
CA THR A 84 -6.41 0.34 -9.17
C THR A 84 -5.04 0.60 -8.55
N ARG A 85 -5.03 1.38 -7.48
CA ARG A 85 -3.82 1.78 -6.76
C ARG A 85 -4.02 1.57 -5.27
N LEU A 86 -2.99 1.05 -4.61
CA LEU A 86 -2.97 0.93 -3.15
C LEU A 86 -2.07 2.03 -2.62
N ILE A 87 -2.67 2.99 -1.95
CA ILE A 87 -1.96 4.15 -1.41
C ILE A 87 -1.44 3.82 -0.02
N GLY A 88 -0.18 4.12 0.24
CA GLY A 88 0.40 3.85 1.53
C GLY A 88 1.68 4.62 1.81
N PHE A 89 2.29 4.34 2.94
CA PHE A 89 3.52 5.00 3.35
C PHE A 89 4.48 4.01 4.01
N PHE A 90 5.76 4.33 3.93
CA PHE A 90 6.82 3.50 4.50
C PHE A 90 7.14 3.91 5.94
N GLU A 91 7.33 2.91 6.78
CA GLU A 91 8.03 3.03 8.04
C GLU A 91 9.33 2.23 7.89
N ALA A 92 10.37 2.90 7.38
CA ALA A 92 11.59 2.23 6.92
C ALA A 92 12.31 1.47 8.05
N GLU A 93 12.37 2.05 9.23
CA GLU A 93 13.05 1.41 10.37
C GLU A 93 12.44 0.09 10.76
N ARG A 94 11.14 -0.07 10.50
CA ARG A 94 10.40 -1.28 10.86
C ARG A 94 10.18 -2.19 9.66
N MET A 95 10.65 -1.78 8.49
CA MET A 95 10.43 -2.49 7.24
C MET A 95 8.94 -2.74 6.99
N VAL A 96 8.13 -1.69 7.14
CA VAL A 96 6.68 -1.77 6.98
C VAL A 96 6.21 -0.77 5.93
N PHE A 97 5.31 -1.23 5.07
CA PHE A 97 4.52 -0.36 4.20
C PHE A 97 3.07 -0.51 4.59
N THR A 98 2.43 0.59 5.00
CA THR A 98 1.05 0.58 5.48
C THR A 98 0.13 1.16 4.42
N ILE A 99 -0.82 0.35 3.97
CA ILE A 99 -1.84 0.76 3.01
C ILE A 99 -2.93 1.52 3.75
N VAL A 100 -3.23 2.73 3.29
CA VAL A 100 -4.23 3.59 3.92
C VAL A 100 -5.45 3.83 3.05
N ALA A 101 -5.35 3.56 1.75
CA ALA A 101 -6.49 3.73 0.85
C ALA A 101 -6.34 2.83 -0.36
N VAL A 102 -7.47 2.39 -0.88
CA VAL A 102 -7.56 1.75 -2.19
C VAL A 102 -8.29 2.72 -3.09
N VAL A 103 -7.67 3.10 -4.20
CA VAL A 103 -8.25 4.06 -5.11
C VAL A 103 -8.33 3.48 -6.52
N THR A 104 -9.31 3.93 -7.27
CA THR A 104 -9.41 3.61 -8.69
C THR A 104 -9.07 4.86 -9.48
N LYS A 105 -8.44 4.68 -10.64
CA LYS A 105 -8.09 5.79 -11.51
C LYS A 105 -9.07 5.85 -12.66
N LYS A 106 -9.78 6.95 -12.73
CA LYS A 106 -10.64 7.27 -13.87
C LYS A 106 -10.13 8.58 -14.45
N GLU A 107 -9.53 8.51 -15.63
CA GLU A 107 -8.85 9.64 -16.21
C GLU A 107 -9.68 10.93 -16.16
N PRO A 108 -9.08 12.06 -15.72
CA PRO A 108 -7.70 12.16 -15.21
C PRO A 108 -7.58 11.98 -13.68
N ASN A 109 -8.65 11.63 -13.00
CA ASN A 109 -8.76 11.69 -11.55
C ASN A 109 -8.71 10.33 -10.88
N TYR A 110 -8.27 10.31 -9.62
CA TYR A 110 -8.45 9.17 -8.73
C TYR A 110 -9.81 9.27 -8.07
N LEU A 111 -10.40 8.12 -7.74
CA LEU A 111 -11.66 8.03 -7.01
C LEU A 111 -11.44 7.20 -5.73
N PRO A 112 -12.05 7.58 -4.62
CA PRO A 112 -12.93 8.74 -4.42
C PRO A 112 -12.17 10.07 -4.58
N ARG A 113 -12.88 11.14 -4.90
CA ARG A 113 -12.24 12.43 -5.21
C ARG A 113 -11.43 13.04 -4.08
N ASP A 114 -11.81 12.73 -2.85
CA ASP A 114 -11.10 13.19 -1.65
C ASP A 114 -10.07 12.16 -1.16
N TRP A 115 -9.61 11.28 -2.04
CA TRP A 115 -8.68 10.20 -1.70
C TRP A 115 -7.41 10.72 -1.02
N ASP A 116 -6.91 11.86 -1.45
CA ASP A 116 -5.70 12.46 -0.90
C ASP A 116 -5.90 12.90 0.54
N GLN A 117 -7.01 13.56 0.84
CA GLN A 117 -7.35 13.99 2.20
C GLN A 117 -7.57 12.77 3.11
N ILE A 118 -8.29 11.78 2.62
CA ILE A 118 -8.52 10.52 3.35
C ILE A 118 -7.18 9.85 3.66
N SER A 119 -6.30 9.76 2.68
CA SER A 119 -5.01 9.11 2.83
C SER A 119 -4.12 9.81 3.86
N VAL A 120 -4.03 11.13 3.79
CA VAL A 120 -3.24 11.93 4.75
C VAL A 120 -3.81 11.76 6.16
N ARG A 121 -5.12 11.85 6.31
CA ARG A 121 -5.77 11.68 7.61
C ARG A 121 -5.44 10.31 8.21
N ARG A 122 -5.61 9.26 7.41
CA ARG A 122 -5.35 7.89 7.88
C ARG A 122 -3.89 7.65 8.19
N MET A 123 -2.99 8.17 7.38
CA MET A 123 -1.56 8.09 7.67
C MET A 123 -1.24 8.73 9.02
N ASN A 124 -1.79 9.92 9.28
CA ASN A 124 -1.57 10.61 10.53
C ASN A 124 -2.17 9.85 11.72
N GLU A 125 -3.33 9.23 11.54
CA GLU A 125 -3.93 8.39 12.56
C GLU A 125 -3.02 7.21 12.92
N VAL A 126 -2.48 6.53 11.92
CA VAL A 126 -1.58 5.39 12.14
C VAL A 126 -0.28 5.84 12.82
N LYS A 127 0.27 6.97 12.40
CA LYS A 127 1.48 7.51 13.04
C LYS A 127 1.26 7.89 14.49
N ALA A 128 0.07 8.39 14.82
CA ALA A 128 -0.29 8.76 16.18
C ALA A 128 -0.63 7.53 17.03
N ASN A 129 -1.19 6.49 16.42
CA ASN A 129 -1.60 5.28 17.12
C ASN A 129 -1.48 4.07 16.18
N GLY A 130 -0.45 3.27 16.38
CA GLY A 130 -0.18 2.10 15.54
C GLY A 130 -1.29 1.05 15.55
N ARG A 131 -2.22 1.12 16.51
CA ARG A 131 -3.37 0.20 16.55
C ARG A 131 -4.40 0.49 15.47
N CYS A 132 -4.26 1.62 14.75
CA CYS A 132 -5.14 1.94 13.63
C CYS A 132 -4.80 1.14 12.37
N ALA A 133 -3.75 0.32 12.41
CA ALA A 133 -3.36 -0.54 11.31
C ALA A 133 -2.98 -1.92 11.84
N ASP A 134 -3.18 -2.93 11.02
CA ASP A 134 -2.81 -4.31 11.35
C ASP A 134 -2.17 -4.97 10.14
N GLU A 135 -1.51 -6.08 10.37
CA GLU A 135 -0.84 -6.82 9.31
C GLU A 135 -1.84 -7.24 8.23
N TRP A 136 -1.40 -7.11 7.01
CA TRP A 136 -2.13 -7.56 5.83
C TRP A 136 -1.17 -8.15 4.84
N TYR A 137 -1.40 -9.42 4.51
CA TYR A 137 -0.74 -10.06 3.39
C TYR A 137 -1.62 -11.23 2.99
N PRO A 138 -2.25 -11.12 1.84
CA PRO A 138 -3.20 -12.14 1.41
C PRO A 138 -2.53 -13.49 1.16
#